data_b81a6bf743a7910cc33b20fba171b6e7
#
_entry.id   b81a6bf743a7910cc33b20fba171b6e7
#
_cell.length_a   1.000
_cell.length_b   1.000
_cell.length_c   1.000
_cell.angle_alpha   90.00
_cell.angle_beta   90.00
_cell.angle_gamma   90.00
#
_symmetry.space_group_name_H-M   'P 1'
#
loop_
_entity.id
_entity.type
_entity.pdbx_description
1 polymer ?
#
loop_
_entity_poly.entity_id
_entity_poly.type
_entity_poly.pdbx_seq_one_letter_code
_entity_poly.pdbx_strand_id
1 'polypeptide(L)'
;MQLQNLTLQKITAVGIFLGGCALAVYASSMAAEGNMRTLILIFAAIVGGIFIINLKENFWLILPVGLSLNLPTIPLGFRQISSQELAITLATLLFILRIAMHNQPIKLRPIWSWPIFFYLACVALSFTLRPVGLWAFGSNSGGARFYVQIALAFSAFLILSSIVPKERHLKFILIACLFGNLLTAGWNVLSYFLFPAFTWLTTTPTAFAEEESFYTWHQALSQVSLPVYTFILAIMPFQRLLSVKNIFWSIPCLIACLVVTALSGKRAAMAMMFLFPLIIALARKEYLYLLLGGILASVLLSIAVLGQGRLFVLPLAAQRTLVNLPGQWDTRVLASTTGLDREEKDVFRTAMKEKAWQIIKDKPFTGRGLSIDLKEMVALIQTNQGEDKKTMDALASGSSWHHKWLGISADIGVPAAVFYGFFNLLLLILYILLVVRSCNQGWFYAFSLFQLCMVVKFILFSTTGGHTATSPMDEWWIYGIGLAIFSSLSSAKDLNKGQPDLPKTASINR
;
A
#
# COMPACT_ATOMS: atom_id res chain seq x y z
N MET A 1 -30.80 -28.94 17.21
CA MET A 1 -29.85 -27.85 16.99
C MET A 1 -28.81 -27.71 18.10
N GLN A 2 -29.16 -27.75 19.42
CA GLN A 2 -28.17 -27.67 20.51
C GLN A 2 -27.18 -28.85 20.57
N LEU A 3 -27.62 -30.07 20.33
CA LEU A 3 -26.78 -31.27 20.32
C LEU A 3 -25.74 -31.27 19.20
N GLN A 4 -26.08 -30.78 18.02
CA GLN A 4 -25.15 -30.69 16.90
C GLN A 4 -24.02 -29.62 17.17
N ASN A 5 -24.37 -28.52 17.83
CA ASN A 5 -23.37 -27.50 18.22
C ASN A 5 -22.40 -28.06 19.28
N LEU A 6 -22.87 -28.89 20.22
CA LEU A 6 -22.01 -29.45 21.26
C LEU A 6 -21.01 -30.47 20.68
N THR A 7 -21.45 -31.27 19.68
CA THR A 7 -20.59 -32.24 19.00
C THR A 7 -19.52 -31.52 18.14
N LEU A 8 -19.90 -30.49 17.44
CA LEU A 8 -18.98 -29.70 16.63
C LEU A 8 -17.92 -28.99 17.50
N GLN A 9 -18.33 -28.43 18.65
CA GLN A 9 -17.39 -27.81 19.60
C GLN A 9 -16.38 -28.81 20.16
N LYS A 10 -16.84 -30.03 20.51
CA LYS A 10 -15.95 -31.10 20.99
C LYS A 10 -14.97 -31.56 19.93
N ILE A 11 -15.41 -31.76 18.68
CA ILE A 11 -14.55 -32.15 17.57
C ILE A 11 -13.50 -31.02 17.29
N THR A 12 -13.91 -29.77 17.31
CA THR A 12 -13.00 -28.65 17.15
C THR A 12 -11.97 -28.57 18.28
N ALA A 13 -12.38 -28.77 19.53
CA ALA A 13 -11.49 -28.81 20.69
C ALA A 13 -10.45 -29.96 20.61
N VAL A 14 -10.87 -31.13 20.21
CA VAL A 14 -9.98 -32.28 19.99
C VAL A 14 -9.02 -32.00 18.83
N GLY A 15 -9.50 -31.44 17.73
CA GLY A 15 -8.65 -31.05 16.59
C GLY A 15 -7.59 -29.99 16.97
N ILE A 16 -7.95 -28.99 17.75
CA ILE A 16 -7.01 -27.97 18.27
C ILE A 16 -5.99 -28.62 19.21
N PHE A 17 -6.43 -29.52 20.10
CA PHE A 17 -5.53 -30.23 21.01
C PHE A 17 -4.52 -31.12 20.27
N LEU A 18 -4.98 -31.94 19.32
CA LEU A 18 -4.11 -32.81 18.51
C LEU A 18 -3.14 -31.98 17.65
N GLY A 19 -3.63 -30.89 17.02
CA GLY A 19 -2.79 -29.95 16.28
C GLY A 19 -1.74 -29.30 17.17
N GLY A 20 -2.10 -28.91 18.39
CA GLY A 20 -1.16 -28.37 19.39
C GLY A 20 -0.08 -29.36 19.81
N CYS A 21 -0.46 -30.64 20.05
CA CYS A 21 0.50 -31.70 20.36
C CYS A 21 1.46 -31.97 19.19
N ALA A 22 0.95 -32.09 17.97
CA ALA A 22 1.80 -32.25 16.78
C ALA A 22 2.78 -31.08 16.58
N LEU A 23 2.31 -29.87 16.81
CA LEU A 23 3.11 -28.65 16.71
C LEU A 23 4.20 -28.60 17.80
N ALA A 24 3.88 -29.05 19.03
CA ALA A 24 4.84 -29.13 20.13
C ALA A 24 5.93 -30.17 19.86
N VAL A 25 5.59 -31.34 19.31
CA VAL A 25 6.55 -32.36 18.90
C VAL A 25 7.46 -31.83 17.79
N TYR A 26 6.90 -31.19 16.79
CA TYR A 26 7.66 -30.58 15.70
C TYR A 26 8.60 -29.47 16.19
N ALA A 27 8.10 -28.59 17.08
CA ALA A 27 8.91 -27.55 17.69
C ALA A 27 10.08 -28.11 18.50
N SER A 28 9.85 -29.23 19.24
CA SER A 28 10.88 -29.90 20.02
C SER A 28 11.96 -30.50 19.13
N SER A 29 11.59 -31.11 17.99
CA SER A 29 12.58 -31.65 17.04
C SER A 29 13.41 -30.54 16.41
N MET A 30 12.80 -29.40 16.03
CA MET A 30 13.52 -28.23 15.49
C MET A 30 14.44 -27.57 16.51
N ALA A 31 14.04 -27.57 17.80
CA ALA A 31 14.91 -27.11 18.88
C ALA A 31 16.13 -27.98 19.05
N ALA A 32 15.95 -29.31 18.99
CA ALA A 32 17.03 -30.29 19.07
C ALA A 32 18.03 -30.15 17.90
N GLU A 33 17.56 -29.74 16.73
CA GLU A 33 18.37 -29.46 15.53
C GLU A 33 19.04 -28.08 15.56
N GLY A 34 18.80 -27.25 16.59
CA GLY A 34 19.32 -25.88 16.70
C GLY A 34 18.69 -24.88 15.71
N ASN A 35 17.56 -25.23 15.10
CA ASN A 35 16.90 -24.38 14.10
C ASN A 35 16.05 -23.29 14.75
N MET A 36 16.72 -22.28 15.33
CA MET A 36 16.07 -21.15 16.02
C MET A 36 15.08 -20.39 15.15
N ARG A 37 15.31 -20.35 13.83
CA ARG A 37 14.42 -19.67 12.89
C ARG A 37 13.04 -20.34 12.85
N THR A 38 13.01 -21.66 12.72
CA THR A 38 11.75 -22.42 12.69
C THR A 38 11.00 -22.27 14.01
N LEU A 39 11.71 -22.27 15.14
CA LEU A 39 11.13 -22.03 16.47
C LEU A 39 10.45 -20.65 16.57
N ILE A 40 11.12 -19.59 16.11
CA ILE A 40 10.55 -18.24 16.10
C ILE A 40 9.27 -18.21 15.23
N LEU A 41 9.29 -18.85 14.06
CA LEU A 41 8.12 -18.91 13.18
C LEU A 41 6.95 -19.69 13.82
N ILE A 42 7.23 -20.80 14.50
CA ILE A 42 6.21 -21.57 15.23
C ILE A 42 5.62 -20.73 16.37
N PHE A 43 6.46 -20.08 17.17
CA PHE A 43 6.00 -19.20 18.24
C PHE A 43 5.16 -18.05 17.70
N ALA A 44 5.60 -17.40 16.63
CA ALA A 44 4.85 -16.33 15.97
C ALA A 44 3.50 -16.84 15.43
N ALA A 45 3.46 -18.07 14.89
CA ALA A 45 2.22 -18.70 14.42
C ALA A 45 1.25 -18.99 15.57
N ILE A 46 1.74 -19.47 16.71
CA ILE A 46 0.92 -19.71 17.91
C ILE A 46 0.34 -18.41 18.45
N VAL A 47 1.18 -17.37 18.65
CA VAL A 47 0.75 -16.07 19.14
C VAL A 47 -0.23 -15.43 18.16
N GLY A 48 0.06 -15.50 16.86
CA GLY A 48 -0.83 -15.05 15.79
C GLY A 48 -2.17 -15.80 15.82
N GLY A 49 -2.15 -17.11 15.98
CA GLY A 49 -3.36 -17.95 16.09
C GLY A 49 -4.23 -17.56 17.29
N ILE A 50 -3.63 -17.37 18.47
CA ILE A 50 -4.34 -16.91 19.68
C ILE A 50 -4.93 -15.51 19.43
N PHE A 51 -4.18 -14.61 18.83
CA PHE A 51 -4.66 -13.27 18.48
C PHE A 51 -5.87 -13.34 17.54
N ILE A 52 -5.82 -14.18 16.50
CA ILE A 52 -6.88 -14.37 15.52
C ILE A 52 -8.15 -14.90 16.16
N ILE A 53 -8.04 -15.92 17.05
CA ILE A 53 -9.18 -16.49 17.76
C ILE A 53 -9.87 -15.43 18.63
N ASN A 54 -9.09 -14.53 19.26
CA ASN A 54 -9.62 -13.46 20.07
C ASN A 54 -10.28 -12.32 19.26
N LEU A 55 -9.98 -12.18 17.98
CA LEU A 55 -10.62 -11.17 17.12
C LEU A 55 -12.10 -11.44 16.85
N LYS A 56 -12.57 -12.68 16.93
CA LYS A 56 -13.98 -13.07 16.73
C LYS A 56 -14.58 -12.40 15.47
N GLU A 57 -15.55 -11.50 15.68
CA GLU A 57 -16.21 -10.78 14.60
C GLU A 57 -15.32 -9.75 13.89
N ASN A 58 -14.22 -9.35 14.50
CA ASN A 58 -13.30 -8.36 14.00
C ASN A 58 -12.09 -8.96 13.24
N PHE A 59 -12.15 -10.26 12.86
CA PHE A 59 -11.06 -10.95 12.14
C PHE A 59 -10.56 -10.20 10.90
N TRP A 60 -11.44 -9.46 10.24
CA TRP A 60 -11.13 -8.64 9.06
C TRP A 60 -10.11 -7.51 9.35
N LEU A 61 -9.90 -7.15 10.63
CA LEU A 61 -8.86 -6.19 11.03
C LEU A 61 -7.44 -6.72 10.76
N ILE A 62 -7.27 -8.02 10.55
CA ILE A 62 -6.00 -8.61 10.09
C ILE A 62 -5.58 -8.00 8.76
N LEU A 63 -6.55 -7.67 7.86
CA LEU A 63 -6.26 -7.12 6.54
C LEU A 63 -5.53 -5.77 6.61
N PRO A 64 -6.10 -4.71 7.20
CA PRO A 64 -5.41 -3.43 7.24
C PRO A 64 -4.09 -3.49 8.02
N VAL A 65 -3.98 -4.34 9.04
CA VAL A 65 -2.71 -4.56 9.77
C VAL A 65 -1.67 -5.24 8.86
N GLY A 66 -2.03 -6.37 8.26
CA GLY A 66 -1.12 -7.14 7.41
C GLY A 66 -0.72 -6.39 6.14
N LEU A 67 -1.66 -5.63 5.54
CA LEU A 67 -1.39 -4.82 4.36
C LEU A 67 -0.50 -3.59 4.65
N SER A 68 -0.54 -3.08 5.88
CA SER A 68 0.36 -2.00 6.30
C SER A 68 1.77 -2.49 6.64
N LEU A 69 1.95 -3.78 6.92
CA LEU A 69 3.23 -4.40 7.23
C LEU A 69 3.91 -4.86 5.94
N ASN A 70 4.88 -4.09 5.49
CA ASN A 70 5.74 -4.49 4.37
C ASN A 70 7.05 -5.11 4.92
N LEU A 71 6.89 -6.19 5.69
CA LEU A 71 8.02 -6.94 6.24
C LEU A 71 8.70 -7.77 5.13
N PRO A 72 9.96 -8.16 5.34
CA PRO A 72 10.65 -9.08 4.44
C PRO A 72 9.83 -10.32 4.17
N THR A 73 9.95 -10.86 2.96
CA THR A 73 9.27 -12.09 2.59
C THR A 73 9.72 -13.24 3.48
N ILE A 74 8.76 -14.04 3.93
CA ILE A 74 9.04 -15.24 4.74
C ILE A 74 9.48 -16.35 3.78
N PRO A 75 10.73 -16.81 3.87
CA PRO A 75 11.17 -17.90 3.03
C PRO A 75 10.65 -19.23 3.60
N LEU A 76 9.85 -19.90 2.82
CA LEU A 76 9.38 -21.26 3.06
C LEU A 76 10.13 -22.21 2.11
N GLY A 77 11.39 -22.50 2.45
CA GLY A 77 12.28 -23.27 1.57
C GLY A 77 12.57 -22.51 0.27
N PHE A 78 12.12 -23.07 -0.87
CA PHE A 78 12.24 -22.44 -2.20
C PHE A 78 11.14 -21.42 -2.52
N ARG A 79 10.25 -21.11 -1.58
CA ARG A 79 9.11 -20.21 -1.78
C ARG A 79 9.24 -19.00 -0.85
N GLN A 80 8.78 -17.86 -1.34
CA GLN A 80 8.74 -16.62 -0.57
C GLN A 80 7.30 -16.12 -0.51
N ILE A 81 6.78 -15.89 0.69
CA ILE A 81 5.44 -15.35 0.92
C ILE A 81 5.58 -13.99 1.61
N SER A 82 4.92 -12.98 1.09
CA SER A 82 4.87 -11.66 1.75
C SER A 82 3.91 -11.69 2.95
N SER A 83 4.15 -10.81 3.93
CA SER A 83 3.24 -10.61 5.07
C SER A 83 1.83 -10.22 4.62
N GLN A 84 1.73 -9.49 3.52
CA GLN A 84 0.45 -9.09 2.91
C GLN A 84 -0.30 -10.31 2.34
N GLU A 85 0.37 -11.14 1.54
CA GLU A 85 -0.23 -12.38 0.98
C GLU A 85 -0.71 -13.31 2.10
N LEU A 86 0.08 -13.46 3.17
CA LEU A 86 -0.29 -14.28 4.31
C LEU A 86 -1.53 -13.73 5.04
N ALA A 87 -1.57 -12.43 5.31
CA ALA A 87 -2.69 -11.78 5.99
C ALA A 87 -3.99 -11.91 5.19
N ILE A 88 -3.95 -11.70 3.87
CA ILE A 88 -5.13 -11.82 3.03
C ILE A 88 -5.59 -13.27 2.94
N THR A 89 -4.67 -14.22 2.75
CA THR A 89 -5.01 -15.66 2.71
C THR A 89 -5.70 -16.09 3.98
N LEU A 90 -5.15 -15.71 5.13
CA LEU A 90 -5.71 -16.04 6.43
C LEU A 90 -7.10 -15.42 6.64
N ALA A 91 -7.26 -14.13 6.34
CA ALA A 91 -8.54 -13.45 6.42
C ALA A 91 -9.58 -14.07 5.47
N THR A 92 -9.15 -14.51 4.29
CA THR A 92 -10.02 -15.19 3.31
C THR A 92 -10.50 -16.53 3.82
N LEU A 93 -9.61 -17.34 4.40
CA LEU A 93 -9.99 -18.63 5.02
C LEU A 93 -11.00 -18.42 6.15
N LEU A 94 -10.76 -17.46 7.04
CA LEU A 94 -11.67 -17.13 8.13
C LEU A 94 -13.03 -16.63 7.61
N PHE A 95 -13.03 -15.86 6.53
CA PHE A 95 -14.26 -15.37 5.90
C PHE A 95 -15.08 -16.50 5.28
N ILE A 96 -14.43 -17.42 4.57
CA ILE A 96 -15.09 -18.60 4.00
C ILE A 96 -15.70 -19.47 5.11
N LEU A 97 -14.95 -19.76 6.17
CA LEU A 97 -15.44 -20.50 7.33
C LEU A 97 -16.66 -19.81 7.94
N ARG A 98 -16.64 -18.49 8.04
CA ARG A 98 -17.75 -17.72 8.61
C ARG A 98 -18.98 -17.75 7.71
N ILE A 99 -18.83 -17.63 6.39
CA ILE A 99 -19.94 -17.79 5.44
C ILE A 99 -20.56 -19.18 5.60
N ALA A 100 -19.73 -20.22 5.65
CA ALA A 100 -20.19 -21.60 5.78
C ALA A 100 -20.92 -21.85 7.11
N MET A 101 -20.48 -21.24 8.22
CA MET A 101 -21.04 -21.47 9.56
C MET A 101 -22.25 -20.57 9.88
N HIS A 102 -22.30 -19.35 9.35
CA HIS A 102 -23.26 -18.32 9.78
C HIS A 102 -24.13 -17.77 8.65
N ASN A 103 -24.06 -18.32 7.43
CA ASN A 103 -24.82 -17.87 6.25
C ASN A 103 -24.75 -16.35 6.02
N GLN A 104 -23.61 -15.73 6.29
CA GLN A 104 -23.49 -14.29 6.10
C GLN A 104 -23.47 -13.93 4.61
N PRO A 105 -24.36 -13.03 4.15
CA PRO A 105 -24.40 -12.67 2.75
C PRO A 105 -23.19 -11.80 2.39
N ILE A 106 -22.61 -12.06 1.24
CA ILE A 106 -21.62 -11.18 0.62
C ILE A 106 -22.35 -9.93 0.11
N LYS A 107 -22.00 -8.76 0.63
CA LYS A 107 -22.62 -7.50 0.24
C LYS A 107 -21.83 -6.85 -0.90
N LEU A 108 -22.27 -7.11 -2.12
CA LEU A 108 -21.74 -6.44 -3.31
C LEU A 108 -22.67 -5.31 -3.74
N ARG A 109 -22.09 -4.21 -4.19
CA ARG A 109 -22.82 -3.10 -4.82
C ARG A 109 -22.48 -3.06 -6.30
N PRO A 110 -23.34 -3.58 -7.19
CA PRO A 110 -23.03 -3.71 -8.62
C PRO A 110 -22.55 -2.42 -9.27
N ILE A 111 -23.23 -1.29 -8.97
CA ILE A 111 -22.91 0.03 -9.53
C ILE A 111 -21.47 0.48 -9.21
N TRP A 112 -20.90 0.06 -8.07
CA TRP A 112 -19.56 0.43 -7.66
C TRP A 112 -18.52 -0.65 -8.00
N SER A 113 -18.95 -1.90 -8.11
CA SER A 113 -18.04 -3.04 -8.25
C SER A 113 -17.78 -3.45 -9.69
N TRP A 114 -18.58 -3.00 -10.67
CA TRP A 114 -18.46 -3.45 -12.05
C TRP A 114 -17.06 -3.27 -12.68
N PRO A 115 -16.29 -2.18 -12.43
CA PRO A 115 -14.99 -2.05 -13.07
C PRO A 115 -14.00 -3.12 -12.61
N ILE A 116 -14.10 -3.55 -11.32
CA ILE A 116 -13.27 -4.62 -10.77
C ILE A 116 -13.61 -5.95 -11.47
N PHE A 117 -14.90 -6.26 -11.65
CA PHE A 117 -15.32 -7.49 -12.33
C PHE A 117 -14.87 -7.54 -13.80
N PHE A 118 -15.00 -6.44 -14.53
CA PHE A 118 -14.52 -6.37 -15.90
C PHE A 118 -13.00 -6.42 -15.98
N TYR A 119 -12.30 -5.77 -15.06
CA TYR A 119 -10.85 -5.92 -14.95
C TYR A 119 -10.45 -7.38 -14.72
N LEU A 120 -11.10 -8.07 -13.78
CA LEU A 120 -10.87 -9.49 -13.51
C LEU A 120 -11.19 -10.37 -14.73
N ALA A 121 -12.23 -10.06 -15.48
CA ALA A 121 -12.54 -10.77 -16.73
C ALA A 121 -11.40 -10.62 -17.77
N CYS A 122 -10.83 -9.42 -17.91
CA CYS A 122 -9.66 -9.20 -18.76
C CYS A 122 -8.44 -10.00 -18.27
N VAL A 123 -8.20 -10.03 -16.94
CA VAL A 123 -7.12 -10.83 -16.34
C VAL A 123 -7.33 -12.31 -16.58
N ALA A 124 -8.55 -12.83 -16.39
CA ALA A 124 -8.89 -14.22 -16.66
C ALA A 124 -8.73 -14.58 -18.14
N LEU A 125 -9.17 -13.70 -19.03
CA LEU A 125 -8.99 -13.87 -20.47
C LEU A 125 -7.49 -13.92 -20.82
N SER A 126 -6.69 -13.00 -20.29
CA SER A 126 -5.25 -12.99 -20.52
C SER A 126 -4.58 -14.28 -20.02
N PHE A 127 -5.01 -14.80 -18.86
CA PHE A 127 -4.51 -16.07 -18.31
C PHE A 127 -4.91 -17.28 -19.16
N THR A 128 -6.17 -17.34 -19.61
CA THR A 128 -6.65 -18.49 -20.42
C THR A 128 -5.99 -18.55 -21.78
N LEU A 129 -5.70 -17.40 -22.39
CA LEU A 129 -5.01 -17.33 -23.68
C LEU A 129 -3.50 -17.59 -23.56
N ARG A 130 -2.93 -17.37 -22.39
CA ARG A 130 -1.51 -17.57 -22.10
C ARG A 130 -1.33 -18.15 -20.70
N PRO A 131 -1.59 -19.45 -20.54
CA PRO A 131 -1.41 -20.11 -19.26
C PRO A 131 0.08 -20.12 -18.90
N VAL A 132 0.44 -19.38 -17.87
CA VAL A 132 1.74 -19.46 -17.21
C VAL A 132 1.68 -20.59 -16.20
N GLY A 133 2.71 -21.43 -16.13
CA GLY A 133 2.72 -22.59 -15.23
C GLY A 133 2.34 -22.25 -13.79
N LEU A 134 1.78 -23.22 -13.07
CA LEU A 134 1.22 -23.10 -11.70
C LEU A 134 2.27 -22.79 -10.60
N TRP A 135 3.43 -22.27 -10.93
CA TRP A 135 4.43 -21.79 -9.95
C TRP A 135 3.93 -20.53 -9.26
N ALA A 136 2.92 -20.69 -8.39
CA ALA A 136 2.27 -19.55 -7.73
C ALA A 136 3.19 -18.78 -6.77
N PHE A 137 4.24 -19.42 -6.23
CA PHE A 137 5.05 -18.85 -5.16
C PHE A 137 6.57 -18.93 -5.41
N GLY A 138 7.00 -19.29 -6.60
CA GLY A 138 8.39 -19.67 -6.87
C GLY A 138 9.32 -18.51 -7.20
N SER A 139 8.86 -17.43 -7.81
CA SER A 139 9.71 -16.28 -8.15
C SER A 139 8.93 -14.97 -8.12
N ASN A 140 9.65 -13.85 -7.95
CA ASN A 140 9.05 -12.52 -8.00
C ASN A 140 8.72 -12.07 -9.44
N SER A 141 9.24 -12.78 -10.45
CA SER A 141 9.22 -12.36 -11.84
C SER A 141 8.55 -13.35 -12.79
N GLY A 142 8.13 -14.54 -12.32
CA GLY A 142 7.57 -15.57 -13.20
C GLY A 142 6.40 -16.33 -12.59
N GLY A 143 5.67 -17.05 -13.43
CA GLY A 143 4.58 -17.94 -13.03
C GLY A 143 3.27 -17.24 -12.64
N ALA A 144 2.37 -18.00 -12.03
CA ALA A 144 1.02 -17.54 -11.69
C ALA A 144 0.93 -16.58 -10.49
N ARG A 145 2.04 -16.19 -9.86
CA ARG A 145 2.04 -15.38 -8.64
C ARG A 145 1.25 -14.08 -8.77
N PHE A 146 1.42 -13.37 -9.88
CA PHE A 146 0.70 -12.11 -10.11
C PHE A 146 -0.81 -12.30 -10.22
N TYR A 147 -1.25 -13.39 -10.83
CA TYR A 147 -2.67 -13.74 -10.90
C TYR A 147 -3.22 -14.09 -9.50
N VAL A 148 -2.44 -14.81 -8.69
CA VAL A 148 -2.79 -15.09 -7.29
C VAL A 148 -2.88 -13.80 -6.47
N GLN A 149 -1.95 -12.87 -6.64
CA GLN A 149 -2.00 -11.57 -5.97
C GLN A 149 -3.24 -10.76 -6.33
N ILE A 150 -3.67 -10.77 -7.59
CA ILE A 150 -4.92 -10.13 -8.02
C ILE A 150 -6.13 -10.83 -7.39
N ALA A 151 -6.14 -12.16 -7.34
CA ALA A 151 -7.22 -12.91 -6.68
C ALA A 151 -7.28 -12.63 -5.17
N LEU A 152 -6.14 -12.53 -4.50
CA LEU A 152 -6.05 -12.12 -3.09
C LEU A 152 -6.53 -10.69 -2.89
N ALA A 153 -6.15 -9.75 -3.75
CA ALA A 153 -6.64 -8.38 -3.70
C ALA A 153 -8.17 -8.31 -3.83
N PHE A 154 -8.75 -9.12 -4.73
CA PHE A 154 -10.19 -9.24 -4.88
C PHE A 154 -10.86 -9.83 -3.63
N SER A 155 -10.25 -10.84 -3.02
CA SER A 155 -10.74 -11.40 -1.75
C SER A 155 -10.74 -10.36 -0.62
N ALA A 156 -9.67 -9.56 -0.50
CA ALA A 156 -9.62 -8.46 0.46
C ALA A 156 -10.73 -7.42 0.21
N PHE A 157 -10.98 -7.07 -1.05
CA PHE A 157 -12.10 -6.21 -1.45
C PHE A 157 -13.45 -6.79 -1.02
N LEU A 158 -13.73 -8.07 -1.29
CA LEU A 158 -14.98 -8.74 -0.94
C LEU A 158 -15.21 -8.76 0.57
N ILE A 159 -14.19 -9.12 1.33
CA ILE A 159 -14.26 -9.15 2.80
C ILE A 159 -14.61 -7.75 3.32
N LEU A 160 -13.83 -6.76 2.94
CA LEU A 160 -13.97 -5.40 3.49
C LEU A 160 -15.23 -4.69 3.03
N SER A 161 -15.74 -4.96 1.81
CA SER A 161 -17.01 -4.40 1.35
C SER A 161 -18.23 -5.00 2.08
N SER A 162 -18.07 -6.18 2.69
CA SER A 162 -19.16 -6.91 3.36
C SER A 162 -19.28 -6.62 4.87
N ILE A 163 -18.34 -5.87 5.44
CA ILE A 163 -18.35 -5.52 6.86
C ILE A 163 -19.18 -4.28 7.18
N VAL A 164 -19.44 -4.06 8.47
CA VAL A 164 -20.03 -2.81 9.02
C VAL A 164 -19.01 -2.19 9.96
N PRO A 165 -18.18 -1.25 9.49
CA PRO A 165 -17.16 -0.63 10.31
C PRO A 165 -17.78 0.30 11.35
N LYS A 166 -17.26 0.25 12.59
CA LYS A 166 -17.56 1.18 13.68
C LYS A 166 -16.46 2.21 13.79
N GLU A 167 -16.72 3.35 14.39
CA GLU A 167 -15.75 4.43 14.58
C GLU A 167 -14.45 3.94 15.25
N ARG A 168 -14.56 3.11 16.28
CA ARG A 168 -13.41 2.48 16.96
C ARG A 168 -12.53 1.66 16.04
N HIS A 169 -13.12 1.00 15.03
CA HIS A 169 -12.38 0.22 14.05
C HIS A 169 -11.56 1.12 13.13
N LEU A 170 -12.13 2.24 12.68
CA LEU A 170 -11.42 3.18 11.81
C LEU A 170 -10.23 3.84 12.54
N LYS A 171 -10.42 4.20 13.81
CA LYS A 171 -9.33 4.65 14.68
C LYS A 171 -8.21 3.60 14.75
N PHE A 172 -8.58 2.35 15.03
CA PHE A 172 -7.62 1.25 15.11
C PHE A 172 -6.87 1.05 13.79
N ILE A 173 -7.57 1.06 12.64
CA ILE A 173 -6.96 0.89 11.31
C ILE A 173 -5.93 2.00 11.05
N LEU A 174 -6.28 3.26 11.31
CA LEU A 174 -5.35 4.38 11.12
C LEU A 174 -4.09 4.21 11.97
N ILE A 175 -4.26 3.88 13.25
CA ILE A 175 -3.14 3.64 14.17
C ILE A 175 -2.32 2.42 13.71
N ALA A 176 -2.97 1.32 13.32
CA ALA A 176 -2.31 0.11 12.85
C ALA A 176 -1.51 0.36 11.55
N CYS A 177 -2.08 1.13 10.61
CA CYS A 177 -1.38 1.53 9.39
C CYS A 177 -0.13 2.37 9.69
N LEU A 178 -0.22 3.33 10.61
CA LEU A 178 0.94 4.11 11.02
C LEU A 178 2.00 3.26 11.70
N PHE A 179 1.57 2.42 12.66
CA PHE A 179 2.47 1.53 13.37
C PHE A 179 3.12 0.51 12.44
N GLY A 180 2.37 -0.05 11.49
CA GLY A 180 2.88 -0.94 10.45
C GLY A 180 3.95 -0.28 9.60
N ASN A 181 3.72 0.95 9.13
CA ASN A 181 4.72 1.72 8.39
C ASN A 181 5.97 2.02 9.25
N LEU A 182 5.79 2.38 10.53
CA LEU A 182 6.89 2.62 11.48
C LEU A 182 7.71 1.35 11.70
N LEU A 183 7.06 0.20 11.90
CA LEU A 183 7.74 -1.09 12.03
C LEU A 183 8.52 -1.45 10.77
N THR A 184 7.94 -1.27 9.60
CA THR A 184 8.60 -1.52 8.32
C THR A 184 9.82 -0.62 8.13
N ALA A 185 9.70 0.67 8.42
CA ALA A 185 10.85 1.58 8.34
C ALA A 185 11.91 1.27 9.39
N GLY A 186 11.49 0.99 10.62
CA GLY A 186 12.40 0.56 11.70
C GLY A 186 13.14 -0.71 11.32
N TRP A 187 12.46 -1.70 10.73
CA TRP A 187 13.07 -2.91 10.22
C TRP A 187 14.08 -2.61 9.11
N ASN A 188 13.74 -1.77 8.15
CA ASN A 188 14.63 -1.42 7.05
C ASN A 188 15.88 -0.66 7.54
N VAL A 189 15.73 0.23 8.52
CA VAL A 189 16.84 0.93 9.16
C VAL A 189 17.69 -0.05 9.98
N LEU A 190 17.06 -0.89 10.79
CA LEU A 190 17.74 -1.86 11.64
C LEU A 190 18.50 -2.90 10.82
N SER A 191 17.89 -3.41 9.75
CA SER A 191 18.52 -4.37 8.83
C SER A 191 19.75 -3.76 8.13
N TYR A 192 19.74 -2.46 7.85
CA TYR A 192 20.88 -1.75 7.30
C TYR A 192 22.07 -1.74 8.26
N PHE A 193 21.85 -1.41 9.54
CA PHE A 193 22.92 -1.32 10.53
C PHE A 193 23.37 -2.68 11.07
N LEU A 194 22.48 -3.66 11.14
CA LEU A 194 22.71 -4.96 11.73
C LEU A 194 22.79 -6.10 10.70
N PHE A 195 22.83 -5.76 9.41
CA PHE A 195 22.87 -6.75 8.33
C PHE A 195 23.90 -7.87 8.53
N PRO A 196 25.15 -7.62 8.97
CA PRO A 196 26.12 -8.68 9.18
C PRO A 196 25.69 -9.70 10.26
N ALA A 197 24.92 -9.25 11.28
CA ALA A 197 24.47 -10.11 12.38
C ALA A 197 23.14 -10.84 12.07
N PHE A 198 22.35 -10.35 11.12
CA PHE A 198 21.00 -10.86 10.80
C PHE A 198 20.83 -11.38 9.37
N THR A 199 21.92 -11.74 8.70
CA THR A 199 21.89 -12.34 7.35
C THR A 199 20.99 -13.57 7.25
N TRP A 200 20.76 -14.27 8.35
CA TRP A 200 19.89 -15.43 8.43
C TRP A 200 18.38 -15.08 8.43
N LEU A 201 18.02 -13.83 8.78
CA LEU A 201 16.63 -13.33 8.76
C LEU A 201 16.25 -12.67 7.44
N THR A 202 17.23 -12.14 6.71
CA THR A 202 17.02 -11.40 5.46
C THR A 202 17.44 -12.28 4.29
N THR A 203 16.46 -12.74 3.49
CA THR A 203 16.74 -13.56 2.30
C THR A 203 17.03 -12.75 1.05
N THR A 204 16.97 -11.45 1.12
CA THR A 204 17.46 -10.58 0.05
C THR A 204 18.92 -10.28 0.36
N PRO A 205 19.87 -10.88 -0.36
CA PRO A 205 21.16 -10.25 -0.50
C PRO A 205 20.87 -8.96 -1.28
N THR A 206 20.58 -7.92 -0.55
CA THR A 206 20.71 -6.59 -1.10
C THR A 206 22.20 -6.44 -1.32
N ALA A 207 22.66 -6.85 -2.50
CA ALA A 207 23.93 -6.44 -3.05
C ALA A 207 23.84 -4.92 -3.24
N PHE A 208 23.83 -4.19 -2.13
CA PHE A 208 23.97 -2.76 -2.12
C PHE A 208 25.45 -2.52 -2.34
N ALA A 209 25.79 -2.13 -3.54
CA ALA A 209 27.06 -1.49 -3.81
C ALA A 209 27.21 -0.33 -2.78
N GLU A 210 28.37 -0.20 -2.20
CA GLU A 210 28.66 0.72 -1.09
C GLU A 210 28.23 2.18 -1.32
N GLU A 211 28.10 2.62 -2.56
CA GLU A 211 27.62 3.97 -2.93
C GLU A 211 26.10 4.16 -2.89
N GLU A 212 25.29 3.11 -3.09
CA GLU A 212 23.83 3.20 -3.01
C GLU A 212 23.29 3.12 -1.58
N SER A 213 24.10 2.69 -0.63
CA SER A 213 23.70 2.44 0.75
C SER A 213 23.18 3.68 1.49
N PHE A 214 23.73 4.85 1.20
CA PHE A 214 23.32 6.11 1.85
C PHE A 214 21.88 6.54 1.49
N TYR A 215 21.36 6.12 0.35
CA TYR A 215 20.00 6.45 -0.09
C TYR A 215 18.93 5.54 0.50
N THR A 216 19.26 4.34 0.92
CA THR A 216 18.27 3.31 1.26
C THR A 216 17.52 3.58 2.56
N TRP A 217 18.22 3.96 3.64
CA TRP A 217 17.57 4.23 4.92
C TRP A 217 16.73 5.53 4.90
N HIS A 218 17.19 6.56 4.19
CA HIS A 218 16.40 7.78 3.97
C HIS A 218 15.14 7.49 3.15
N GLN A 219 15.23 6.60 2.16
CA GLN A 219 14.07 6.19 1.37
C GLN A 219 13.06 5.39 2.22
N ALA A 220 13.54 4.53 3.12
CA ALA A 220 12.69 3.81 4.05
C ALA A 220 11.95 4.76 5.00
N LEU A 221 12.65 5.73 5.57
CA LEU A 221 12.03 6.73 6.43
C LEU A 221 11.00 7.61 5.69
N SER A 222 11.21 7.89 4.41
CA SER A 222 10.23 8.67 3.61
C SER A 222 8.92 7.93 3.39
N GLN A 223 8.91 6.61 3.44
CA GLN A 223 7.67 5.82 3.36
C GLN A 223 6.77 6.06 4.57
N VAL A 224 7.35 6.40 5.72
CA VAL A 224 6.62 6.68 6.96
C VAL A 224 6.26 8.15 7.10
N SER A 225 7.15 9.04 6.66
CA SER A 225 6.97 10.48 6.84
C SER A 225 5.66 10.99 6.22
N LEU A 226 5.33 10.56 5.01
CA LEU A 226 4.12 10.99 4.32
C LEU A 226 2.83 10.49 5.00
N PRO A 227 2.67 9.21 5.39
CA PRO A 227 1.53 8.75 6.19
C PRO A 227 1.40 9.46 7.55
N VAL A 228 2.50 9.65 8.29
CA VAL A 228 2.49 10.36 9.59
C VAL A 228 2.05 11.81 9.42
N TYR A 229 2.64 12.51 8.46
CA TYR A 229 2.27 13.88 8.12
C TYR A 229 0.79 14.00 7.79
N THR A 230 0.29 13.14 6.90
CA THR A 230 -1.11 13.12 6.49
C THR A 230 -2.04 12.79 7.65
N PHE A 231 -1.65 11.86 8.51
CA PHE A 231 -2.43 11.48 9.70
C PHE A 231 -2.59 12.64 10.67
N ILE A 232 -1.52 13.35 10.99
CA ILE A 232 -1.57 14.53 11.88
C ILE A 232 -2.54 15.57 11.30
N LEU A 233 -2.40 15.87 10.01
CA LEU A 233 -3.26 16.84 9.34
C LEU A 233 -4.72 16.35 9.24
N ALA A 234 -4.98 15.06 9.04
CA ALA A 234 -6.32 14.51 8.93
C ALA A 234 -7.07 14.49 10.27
N ILE A 235 -6.37 14.30 11.39
CA ILE A 235 -6.98 14.26 12.73
C ILE A 235 -7.20 15.66 13.29
N MET A 236 -6.22 16.57 13.08
CA MET A 236 -6.24 17.87 13.72
C MET A 236 -6.57 19.00 12.75
N PRO A 237 -7.59 19.84 13.03
CA PRO A 237 -7.80 21.10 12.35
C PRO A 237 -6.56 22.00 12.49
N PHE A 238 -6.27 22.85 11.49
CA PHE A 238 -5.12 23.75 11.53
C PHE A 238 -5.14 24.68 12.74
N GLN A 239 -6.32 25.14 13.18
CA GLN A 239 -6.48 25.93 14.40
C GLN A 239 -5.94 25.20 15.64
N ARG A 240 -6.20 23.88 15.75
CA ARG A 240 -5.71 23.10 16.88
C ARG A 240 -4.22 22.78 16.76
N LEU A 241 -3.71 22.59 15.56
CA LEU A 241 -2.27 22.40 15.31
C LEU A 241 -1.46 23.61 15.79
N LEU A 242 -1.96 24.82 15.52
CA LEU A 242 -1.32 26.09 15.89
C LEU A 242 -1.65 26.55 17.32
N SER A 243 -2.47 25.79 18.08
CA SER A 243 -2.74 26.12 19.48
C SER A 243 -1.50 25.94 20.35
N VAL A 244 -1.34 26.79 21.37
CA VAL A 244 -0.17 26.79 22.28
C VAL A 244 0.11 25.39 22.85
N LYS A 245 -0.94 24.64 23.18
CA LYS A 245 -0.82 23.28 23.73
C LYS A 245 -0.20 22.29 22.75
N ASN A 246 -0.49 22.40 21.45
CA ASN A 246 -0.11 21.41 20.45
C ASN A 246 1.10 21.84 19.62
N ILE A 247 1.38 23.13 19.51
CA ILE A 247 2.41 23.68 18.63
C ILE A 247 3.80 23.07 18.90
N PHE A 248 4.12 22.82 20.17
CA PHE A 248 5.43 22.30 20.60
C PHE A 248 5.72 20.87 20.16
N TRP A 249 4.72 20.06 19.83
CA TRP A 249 4.93 18.71 19.33
C TRP A 249 4.50 18.56 17.86
N SER A 250 3.41 19.22 17.43
CA SER A 250 2.88 19.05 16.09
C SER A 250 3.76 19.69 15.03
N ILE A 251 4.24 20.92 15.25
CA ILE A 251 5.11 21.63 14.31
C ILE A 251 6.47 20.94 14.15
N PRO A 252 7.20 20.58 15.21
CA PRO A 252 8.42 19.80 15.09
C PRO A 252 8.22 18.46 14.35
N CYS A 253 7.11 17.76 14.61
CA CYS A 253 6.80 16.51 13.93
C CYS A 253 6.55 16.71 12.43
N LEU A 254 5.78 17.74 12.04
CA LEU A 254 5.53 18.08 10.64
C LEU A 254 6.82 18.51 9.93
N ILE A 255 7.66 19.31 10.59
CA ILE A 255 8.97 19.72 10.05
C ILE A 255 9.87 18.49 9.90
N ALA A 256 9.93 17.60 10.88
CA ALA A 256 10.70 16.36 10.79
C ALA A 256 10.24 15.51 9.59
N CYS A 257 8.94 15.37 9.36
CA CYS A 257 8.39 14.68 8.19
C CYS A 257 8.83 15.34 6.88
N LEU A 258 8.81 16.67 6.79
CA LEU A 258 9.26 17.43 5.62
C LEU A 258 10.77 17.23 5.37
N VAL A 259 11.59 17.35 6.41
CA VAL A 259 13.04 17.16 6.32
C VAL A 259 13.38 15.74 5.87
N VAL A 260 12.78 14.73 6.50
CA VAL A 260 12.99 13.31 6.13
C VAL A 260 12.58 13.06 4.68
N THR A 261 11.46 13.66 4.23
CA THR A 261 11.02 13.52 2.84
C THR A 261 11.98 14.22 1.87
N ALA A 262 12.47 15.40 2.22
CA ALA A 262 13.47 16.11 1.41
C ALA A 262 14.78 15.32 1.30
N LEU A 263 15.24 14.74 2.41
CA LEU A 263 16.45 13.90 2.46
C LEU A 263 16.31 12.59 1.67
N SER A 264 15.09 12.12 1.40
CA SER A 264 14.87 10.92 0.58
C SER A 264 15.14 11.14 -0.91
N GLY A 265 15.24 12.38 -1.37
CA GLY A 265 15.43 12.74 -2.78
C GLY A 265 14.22 12.40 -3.69
N LYS A 266 13.06 12.00 -3.12
CA LYS A 266 11.85 11.64 -3.88
C LYS A 266 11.00 12.87 -4.17
N ARG A 267 11.13 13.45 -5.36
CA ARG A 267 10.38 14.65 -5.79
C ARG A 267 8.87 14.49 -5.68
N ALA A 268 8.34 13.34 -6.09
CA ALA A 268 6.91 13.09 -6.02
C ALA A 268 6.38 13.06 -4.57
N ALA A 269 7.13 12.47 -3.63
CA ALA A 269 6.76 12.51 -2.21
C ALA A 269 6.77 13.93 -1.64
N MET A 270 7.75 14.74 -2.05
CA MET A 270 7.81 16.16 -1.66
C MET A 270 6.62 16.95 -2.20
N ALA A 271 6.24 16.74 -3.47
CA ALA A 271 5.06 17.37 -4.05
C ALA A 271 3.77 17.02 -3.26
N MET A 272 3.64 15.78 -2.77
CA MET A 272 2.50 15.36 -1.92
C MET A 272 2.48 16.09 -0.57
N MET A 273 3.64 16.41 0.02
CA MET A 273 3.70 17.19 1.26
C MET A 273 3.07 18.58 1.12
N PHE A 274 3.03 19.16 -0.08
CA PHE A 274 2.31 20.40 -0.36
C PHE A 274 0.86 20.17 -0.79
N LEU A 275 0.60 19.11 -1.54
CA LEU A 275 -0.73 18.82 -2.06
C LEU A 275 -1.71 18.37 -0.97
N PHE A 276 -1.26 17.58 0.02
CA PHE A 276 -2.14 17.07 1.06
C PHE A 276 -2.70 18.14 2.01
N PRO A 277 -1.90 19.10 2.52
CA PRO A 277 -2.47 20.24 3.25
C PRO A 277 -3.50 21.04 2.43
N LEU A 278 -3.26 21.19 1.12
CA LEU A 278 -4.21 21.86 0.21
C LEU A 278 -5.54 21.09 0.17
N ILE A 279 -5.51 19.79 -0.07
CA ILE A 279 -6.72 18.94 -0.10
C ILE A 279 -7.47 19.02 1.21
N ILE A 280 -6.78 18.89 2.34
CA ILE A 280 -7.37 18.89 3.69
C ILE A 280 -7.94 20.25 4.04
N ALA A 281 -7.22 21.34 3.74
CA ALA A 281 -7.69 22.70 3.98
C ALA A 281 -8.93 23.03 3.15
N LEU A 282 -8.96 22.63 1.89
CA LEU A 282 -10.15 22.78 1.02
C LEU A 282 -11.34 21.99 1.56
N ALA A 283 -11.13 20.74 1.97
CA ALA A 283 -12.18 19.89 2.53
C ALA A 283 -12.75 20.45 3.86
N ARG A 284 -11.92 21.10 4.66
CA ARG A 284 -12.31 21.74 5.93
C ARG A 284 -12.76 23.19 5.81
N LYS A 285 -12.62 23.79 4.62
CA LYS A 285 -12.86 25.22 4.37
C LYS A 285 -11.96 26.14 5.19
N GLU A 286 -10.76 25.69 5.51
CA GLU A 286 -9.75 26.40 6.30
C GLU A 286 -8.84 27.25 5.41
N TYR A 287 -9.40 28.09 4.54
CA TYR A 287 -8.71 28.84 3.47
C TYR A 287 -7.65 29.81 3.99
N LEU A 288 -7.89 30.45 5.15
CA LEU A 288 -6.92 31.38 5.75
C LEU A 288 -5.62 30.66 6.10
N TYR A 289 -5.70 29.47 6.69
CA TYR A 289 -4.51 28.70 7.04
C TYR A 289 -3.77 28.16 5.82
N LEU A 290 -4.53 27.86 4.76
CA LEU A 290 -3.96 27.51 3.47
C LEU A 290 -3.14 28.66 2.88
N LEU A 291 -3.70 29.88 2.90
CA LEU A 291 -3.01 31.08 2.41
C LEU A 291 -1.74 31.37 3.23
N LEU A 292 -1.86 31.41 4.55
CA LEU A 292 -0.73 31.63 5.44
C LEU A 292 0.36 30.56 5.32
N GLY A 293 -0.06 29.29 5.27
CA GLY A 293 0.83 28.14 5.05
C GLY A 293 1.52 28.20 3.69
N GLY A 294 0.81 28.60 2.65
CA GLY A 294 1.34 28.78 1.30
C GLY A 294 2.39 29.92 1.24
N ILE A 295 2.12 31.06 1.87
CA ILE A 295 3.08 32.17 1.98
C ILE A 295 4.32 31.71 2.73
N LEU A 296 4.15 31.06 3.90
CA LEU A 296 5.28 30.58 4.70
C LEU A 296 6.11 29.55 3.92
N ALA A 297 5.46 28.59 3.26
CA ALA A 297 6.13 27.58 2.45
C ALA A 297 6.91 28.22 1.28
N SER A 298 6.35 29.24 0.63
CA SER A 298 6.99 29.97 -0.44
C SER A 298 8.22 30.74 0.04
N VAL A 299 8.13 31.38 1.21
CA VAL A 299 9.26 32.10 1.84
C VAL A 299 10.37 31.10 2.21
N LEU A 300 10.03 29.99 2.87
CA LEU A 300 11.02 28.97 3.24
C LEU A 300 11.68 28.34 2.01
N LEU A 301 10.91 28.06 0.97
CA LEU A 301 11.43 27.53 -0.29
C LEU A 301 12.36 28.55 -0.97
N SER A 302 11.98 29.82 -0.98
CA SER A 302 12.84 30.90 -1.51
C SER A 302 14.16 31.02 -0.74
N ILE A 303 14.10 30.96 0.60
CA ILE A 303 15.30 30.96 1.46
C ILE A 303 16.17 29.73 1.11
N ALA A 304 15.57 28.53 0.99
CA ALA A 304 16.30 27.31 0.68
C ALA A 304 16.99 27.39 -0.69
N VAL A 305 16.33 27.94 -1.70
CA VAL A 305 16.84 28.05 -3.07
C VAL A 305 17.89 29.17 -3.20
N LEU A 306 17.59 30.35 -2.68
CA LEU A 306 18.48 31.54 -2.80
C LEU A 306 19.67 31.47 -1.84
N GLY A 307 19.51 30.84 -0.68
CA GLY A 307 20.55 30.61 0.32
C GLY A 307 21.52 29.48 -0.05
N GLN A 308 21.07 28.54 -0.89
CA GLN A 308 21.89 27.41 -1.33
C GLN A 308 23.17 27.89 -2.05
N GLY A 309 24.33 27.41 -1.60
CA GLY A 309 25.63 27.76 -2.16
C GLY A 309 26.15 29.14 -1.76
N ARG A 310 25.32 29.98 -1.08
CA ARG A 310 25.71 31.31 -0.59
C ARG A 310 25.77 31.40 0.92
N LEU A 311 24.70 30.96 1.61
CA LEU A 311 24.57 31.02 3.06
C LEU A 311 24.79 29.65 3.70
N PHE A 312 24.39 28.59 3.01
CA PHE A 312 24.52 27.20 3.45
C PHE A 312 24.56 26.25 2.24
N VAL A 313 24.98 25.03 2.50
CA VAL A 313 24.96 23.95 1.51
C VAL A 313 23.98 22.88 1.97
N LEU A 314 22.90 22.67 1.22
CA LEU A 314 21.95 21.61 1.48
C LEU A 314 22.59 20.24 1.19
N PRO A 315 22.17 19.17 1.91
CA PRO A 315 22.54 17.81 1.55
C PRO A 315 22.19 17.48 0.09
N LEU A 316 23.01 16.67 -0.58
CA LEU A 316 22.85 16.35 -2.01
C LEU A 316 21.44 15.82 -2.34
N ALA A 317 20.86 15.01 -1.45
CA ALA A 317 19.50 14.50 -1.61
C ALA A 317 18.42 15.61 -1.63
N ALA A 318 18.54 16.60 -0.74
CA ALA A 318 17.66 17.76 -0.72
C ALA A 318 17.85 18.64 -1.96
N GLN A 319 19.11 18.87 -2.38
CA GLN A 319 19.40 19.56 -3.63
C GLN A 319 18.76 18.86 -4.82
N ARG A 320 18.85 17.52 -4.89
CA ARG A 320 18.22 16.72 -5.95
C ARG A 320 16.70 16.91 -6.00
N THR A 321 16.06 17.14 -4.86
CA THR A 321 14.61 17.41 -4.80
C THR A 321 14.26 18.76 -5.40
N LEU A 322 15.13 19.78 -5.21
CA LEU A 322 14.91 21.17 -5.57
C LEU A 322 15.58 21.60 -6.87
N VAL A 323 16.37 20.77 -7.50
CA VAL A 323 17.24 21.10 -8.66
C VAL A 323 16.50 21.69 -9.88
N ASN A 324 15.20 21.45 -9.99
CA ASN A 324 14.38 22.05 -11.06
C ASN A 324 14.05 23.53 -10.80
N LEU A 325 14.36 24.06 -9.61
CA LEU A 325 14.18 25.46 -9.27
C LEU A 325 15.49 26.24 -9.57
N PRO A 326 15.41 27.54 -9.90
CA PRO A 326 16.60 28.34 -10.16
C PRO A 326 17.43 28.49 -8.88
N GLY A 327 18.67 27.96 -8.88
CA GLY A 327 19.57 28.01 -7.72
C GLY A 327 20.99 27.56 -8.05
N GLN A 328 21.88 27.65 -7.07
CA GLN A 328 23.27 27.16 -7.18
C GLN A 328 23.34 25.72 -6.66
N TRP A 329 23.28 24.77 -7.59
CA TRP A 329 23.26 23.35 -7.26
C TRP A 329 24.65 22.72 -7.45
N ASP A 330 24.97 21.71 -6.65
CA ASP A 330 26.19 20.91 -6.79
C ASP A 330 26.25 20.27 -8.18
N THR A 331 27.45 20.31 -8.80
CA THR A 331 27.67 19.75 -10.15
C THR A 331 27.32 18.28 -10.25
N ARG A 332 27.50 17.49 -9.16
CA ARG A 332 27.09 16.09 -9.09
C ARG A 332 25.57 15.91 -9.16
N VAL A 333 24.83 16.81 -8.52
CA VAL A 333 23.36 16.82 -8.58
C VAL A 333 22.88 17.23 -9.97
N LEU A 334 23.51 18.25 -10.57
CA LEU A 334 23.22 18.66 -11.94
C LEU A 334 23.55 17.53 -12.93
N ALA A 335 24.72 16.89 -12.82
CA ALA A 335 25.09 15.77 -13.65
C ALA A 335 24.09 14.61 -13.56
N SER A 336 23.66 14.25 -12.33
CA SER A 336 22.66 13.19 -12.12
C SER A 336 21.25 13.53 -12.62
N THR A 337 20.98 14.82 -12.90
CA THR A 337 19.67 15.30 -13.35
C THR A 337 19.64 15.81 -14.79
N THR A 338 20.79 16.25 -15.31
CA THR A 338 20.94 16.82 -16.65
C THR A 338 22.03 16.17 -17.48
N GLY A 339 22.91 15.33 -16.89
CA GLY A 339 24.05 14.71 -17.54
C GLY A 339 23.80 13.30 -18.10
N LEU A 340 24.89 12.63 -18.45
CA LEU A 340 24.92 11.27 -19.04
C LEU A 340 24.10 10.23 -18.28
N ASP A 341 24.12 10.27 -16.95
CA ASP A 341 23.30 9.38 -16.11
C ASP A 341 21.78 9.56 -16.34
N ARG A 342 21.35 10.77 -16.70
CA ARG A 342 19.95 11.02 -17.04
C ARG A 342 19.66 10.52 -18.45
N GLU A 343 20.55 10.79 -19.40
CA GLU A 343 20.39 10.30 -20.76
C GLU A 343 20.29 8.77 -20.78
N GLU A 344 21.16 8.06 -20.04
CA GLU A 344 21.12 6.61 -19.93
C GLU A 344 19.83 6.11 -19.28
N LYS A 345 19.37 6.74 -18.18
CA LYS A 345 18.08 6.41 -17.52
C LYS A 345 16.88 6.78 -18.39
N ASP A 346 16.95 7.87 -19.11
CA ASP A 346 15.87 8.33 -20.01
C ASP A 346 15.84 7.46 -21.27
N VAL A 347 17.00 7.03 -21.82
CA VAL A 347 17.10 6.04 -22.91
C VAL A 347 16.45 4.73 -22.47
N PHE A 348 16.80 4.21 -21.28
CA PHE A 348 16.18 3.00 -20.74
C PHE A 348 14.65 3.12 -20.59
N ARG A 349 14.17 4.22 -20.00
CA ARG A 349 12.72 4.46 -19.84
C ARG A 349 12.01 4.61 -21.17
N THR A 350 12.66 5.25 -22.14
CA THR A 350 12.13 5.43 -23.50
C THR A 350 12.05 4.08 -24.20
N ALA A 351 13.11 3.28 -24.16
CA ALA A 351 13.12 1.93 -24.73
C ALA A 351 12.01 1.04 -24.10
N MET A 352 11.83 1.10 -22.77
CA MET A 352 10.75 0.39 -22.09
C MET A 352 9.36 0.86 -22.55
N LYS A 353 9.15 2.17 -22.72
CA LYS A 353 7.89 2.71 -23.24
C LYS A 353 7.64 2.28 -24.68
N GLU A 354 8.65 2.35 -25.53
CA GLU A 354 8.56 1.91 -26.94
C GLU A 354 8.23 0.43 -27.04
N LYS A 355 8.88 -0.40 -26.23
CA LYS A 355 8.57 -1.83 -26.13
C LYS A 355 7.15 -2.09 -25.68
N ALA A 356 6.69 -1.38 -24.65
CA ALA A 356 5.30 -1.47 -24.20
C ALA A 356 4.31 -1.07 -25.30
N TRP A 357 4.60 0.00 -26.05
CA TRP A 357 3.78 0.42 -27.19
C TRP A 357 3.76 -0.59 -28.34
N GLN A 358 4.89 -1.24 -28.61
CA GLN A 358 4.93 -2.34 -29.58
C GLN A 358 4.01 -3.48 -29.15
N ILE A 359 4.11 -3.94 -27.90
CA ILE A 359 3.25 -4.99 -27.36
C ILE A 359 1.76 -4.59 -27.44
N ILE A 360 1.42 -3.35 -27.11
CA ILE A 360 0.04 -2.84 -27.19
C ILE A 360 -0.45 -2.84 -28.64
N LYS A 361 0.36 -2.44 -29.61
CA LYS A 361 0.00 -2.49 -31.05
C LYS A 361 -0.22 -3.91 -31.54
N ASP A 362 0.64 -4.83 -31.12
CA ASP A 362 0.56 -6.23 -31.56
C ASP A 362 -0.62 -6.98 -30.91
N LYS A 363 -0.93 -6.65 -29.63
CA LYS A 363 -1.92 -7.37 -28.82
C LYS A 363 -2.75 -6.41 -27.96
N PRO A 364 -3.58 -5.54 -28.59
CA PRO A 364 -4.27 -4.46 -27.86
C PRO A 364 -5.30 -4.96 -26.85
N PHE A 365 -5.91 -6.13 -27.06
CA PHE A 365 -7.00 -6.63 -26.22
C PHE A 365 -6.55 -7.55 -25.09
N THR A 366 -5.45 -8.26 -25.26
CA THR A 366 -5.03 -9.33 -24.32
C THR A 366 -3.66 -9.10 -23.71
N GLY A 367 -2.89 -8.15 -24.25
CA GLY A 367 -1.52 -7.92 -23.84
C GLY A 367 -0.61 -9.12 -24.06
N ARG A 368 0.54 -9.11 -23.39
CA ARG A 368 1.52 -10.23 -23.42
C ARG A 368 1.30 -11.27 -22.31
N GLY A 369 0.42 -10.99 -21.35
CA GLY A 369 0.28 -11.74 -20.08
C GLY A 369 1.05 -11.08 -18.94
N LEU A 370 0.58 -11.32 -17.69
CA LEU A 370 1.16 -10.71 -16.46
C LEU A 370 2.51 -11.30 -16.07
N SER A 371 2.93 -12.38 -16.74
CA SER A 371 4.14 -13.11 -16.38
C SER A 371 4.82 -13.62 -17.65
N ILE A 372 6.13 -13.68 -17.61
CA ILE A 372 6.94 -14.29 -18.68
C ILE A 372 7.07 -15.78 -18.36
N ASP A 373 6.86 -16.63 -19.37
CA ASP A 373 7.14 -18.05 -19.24
C ASP A 373 8.65 -18.26 -19.03
N LEU A 374 9.00 -19.20 -18.16
CA LEU A 374 10.40 -19.51 -17.85
C LEU A 374 11.20 -19.86 -19.12
N LYS A 375 10.57 -20.53 -20.10
CA LYS A 375 11.18 -20.86 -21.39
C LYS A 375 11.46 -19.61 -22.22
N GLU A 376 10.53 -18.65 -22.25
CA GLU A 376 10.68 -17.37 -22.95
C GLU A 376 11.78 -16.54 -22.28
N MET A 377 11.86 -16.56 -20.95
CA MET A 377 12.92 -15.90 -20.19
C MET A 377 14.30 -16.49 -20.49
N VAL A 378 14.43 -17.83 -20.54
CA VAL A 378 15.68 -18.51 -20.88
C VAL A 378 16.07 -18.22 -22.34
N ALA A 379 15.12 -18.24 -23.25
CA ALA A 379 15.36 -17.91 -24.68
C ALA A 379 15.83 -16.46 -24.85
N LEU A 380 15.22 -15.50 -24.12
CA LEU A 380 15.63 -14.10 -24.13
C LEU A 380 17.06 -13.92 -23.57
N ILE A 381 17.40 -14.63 -22.51
CA ILE A 381 18.77 -14.60 -21.93
C ILE A 381 19.79 -15.18 -22.89
N GLN A 382 19.43 -16.24 -23.61
CA GLN A 382 20.35 -16.91 -24.59
C GLN A 382 20.54 -16.12 -25.88
N THR A 383 19.50 -15.42 -26.37
CA THR A 383 19.57 -14.67 -27.63
C THR A 383 20.27 -13.31 -27.50
N ASN A 384 20.34 -12.73 -26.29
CA ASN A 384 20.80 -11.35 -26.08
C ASN A 384 22.10 -11.27 -25.25
N GLN A 385 23.10 -12.10 -25.55
CA GLN A 385 24.40 -12.07 -24.88
C GLN A 385 25.18 -10.75 -25.03
N GLY A 386 24.65 -9.76 -25.75
CA GLY A 386 25.29 -8.47 -26.03
C GLY A 386 24.51 -7.23 -25.60
N GLU A 387 23.26 -7.34 -25.18
CA GLU A 387 22.49 -6.18 -24.69
C GLU A 387 22.57 -6.02 -23.17
N ASP A 388 22.49 -4.77 -22.75
CA ASP A 388 22.69 -4.36 -21.37
C ASP A 388 21.89 -5.24 -20.39
N LYS A 389 22.59 -5.97 -19.51
CA LYS A 389 22.04 -6.92 -18.54
C LYS A 389 20.88 -6.32 -17.71
N LYS A 390 20.92 -5.00 -17.44
CA LYS A 390 19.87 -4.27 -16.71
C LYS A 390 18.57 -4.19 -17.50
N THR A 391 18.65 -3.99 -18.81
CA THR A 391 17.48 -3.96 -19.71
C THR A 391 16.81 -5.33 -19.77
N MET A 392 17.62 -6.37 -19.78
CA MET A 392 17.15 -7.76 -19.82
C MET A 392 16.53 -8.18 -18.46
N ASP A 393 17.15 -7.84 -17.34
CA ASP A 393 16.60 -8.11 -16.00
C ASP A 393 15.26 -7.37 -15.80
N ALA A 394 15.12 -6.16 -16.34
CA ALA A 394 13.88 -5.38 -16.28
C ALA A 394 12.79 -5.96 -17.19
N LEU A 395 13.14 -6.41 -18.39
CA LEU A 395 12.21 -7.11 -19.31
C LEU A 395 11.80 -8.47 -18.75
N ALA A 396 12.74 -9.19 -18.13
CA ALA A 396 12.48 -10.47 -17.49
C ALA A 396 11.61 -10.33 -16.24
N SER A 397 11.83 -9.29 -15.42
CA SER A 397 11.03 -9.05 -14.21
C SER A 397 9.57 -8.68 -14.52
N GLY A 398 9.24 -8.36 -15.75
CA GLY A 398 7.87 -8.10 -16.22
C GLY A 398 7.15 -6.94 -15.53
N SER A 399 7.80 -6.30 -14.57
CA SER A 399 7.11 -5.48 -13.56
C SER A 399 7.49 -4.00 -13.57
N SER A 400 8.45 -3.59 -14.40
CA SER A 400 9.03 -2.25 -14.29
C SER A 400 8.79 -1.33 -15.47
N TRP A 401 7.56 -1.30 -16.01
CA TRP A 401 7.19 -0.34 -17.05
C TRP A 401 7.29 1.13 -16.60
N HIS A 402 7.57 1.38 -15.32
CA HIS A 402 7.62 2.72 -14.72
C HIS A 402 6.38 3.60 -14.99
N HIS A 403 5.30 3.00 -15.49
CA HIS A 403 4.04 3.66 -15.77
C HIS A 403 2.91 2.62 -15.69
N LYS A 404 2.09 2.66 -14.63
CA LYS A 404 1.12 1.62 -14.31
C LYS A 404 0.09 1.39 -15.42
N TRP A 405 -0.43 2.48 -16.01
CA TRP A 405 -1.40 2.40 -17.10
C TRP A 405 -0.83 1.71 -18.34
N LEU A 406 0.39 2.11 -18.70
CA LEU A 406 1.10 1.50 -19.83
C LEU A 406 1.40 0.03 -19.55
N GLY A 407 1.80 -0.29 -18.32
CA GLY A 407 2.06 -1.66 -17.88
C GLY A 407 0.82 -2.53 -17.96
N ILE A 408 -0.32 -2.09 -17.43
CA ILE A 408 -1.59 -2.82 -17.52
C ILE A 408 -1.99 -3.01 -18.97
N SER A 409 -1.84 -1.99 -19.82
CA SER A 409 -2.17 -2.09 -21.25
C SER A 409 -1.27 -3.10 -21.98
N ALA A 410 0.04 -3.12 -21.66
CA ALA A 410 0.98 -4.04 -22.27
C ALA A 410 0.83 -5.49 -21.77
N ASP A 411 0.52 -5.66 -20.48
CA ASP A 411 0.49 -6.99 -19.86
C ASP A 411 -0.89 -7.65 -19.98
N ILE A 412 -2.00 -6.91 -19.81
CA ILE A 412 -3.36 -7.46 -19.77
C ILE A 412 -4.19 -6.99 -20.98
N GLY A 413 -3.83 -5.85 -21.57
CA GLY A 413 -4.53 -5.23 -22.68
C GLY A 413 -5.17 -3.89 -22.33
N VAL A 414 -5.47 -3.10 -23.36
CA VAL A 414 -6.08 -1.78 -23.27
C VAL A 414 -7.43 -1.80 -22.52
N PRO A 415 -8.33 -2.78 -22.73
CA PRO A 415 -9.59 -2.86 -21.99
C PRO A 415 -9.36 -2.90 -20.47
N ALA A 416 -8.38 -3.68 -20.01
CA ALA A 416 -8.05 -3.74 -18.57
C ALA A 416 -7.59 -2.38 -18.02
N ALA A 417 -6.77 -1.64 -18.77
CA ALA A 417 -6.34 -0.30 -18.41
C ALA A 417 -7.53 0.68 -18.32
N VAL A 418 -8.47 0.61 -19.26
CA VAL A 418 -9.69 1.41 -19.25
C VAL A 418 -10.52 1.11 -17.99
N PHE A 419 -10.77 -0.16 -17.67
CA PHE A 419 -11.52 -0.53 -16.46
C PHE A 419 -10.77 -0.16 -15.18
N TYR A 420 -9.45 -0.25 -15.16
CA TYR A 420 -8.63 0.25 -14.06
C TYR A 420 -8.77 1.78 -13.92
N GLY A 421 -8.93 2.51 -15.03
CA GLY A 421 -9.22 3.94 -15.04
C GLY A 421 -10.57 4.28 -14.39
N PHE A 422 -11.61 3.59 -14.82
CA PHE A 422 -12.92 3.73 -14.20
C PHE A 422 -12.90 3.39 -12.71
N PHE A 423 -12.18 2.34 -12.34
CA PHE A 423 -11.99 2.00 -10.94
C PHE A 423 -11.35 3.13 -10.13
N ASN A 424 -10.26 3.73 -10.61
CA ASN A 424 -9.59 4.84 -9.93
C ASN A 424 -10.49 6.09 -9.84
N LEU A 425 -11.27 6.37 -10.88
CA LEU A 425 -12.25 7.45 -10.87
C LEU A 425 -13.34 7.21 -9.82
N LEU A 426 -13.91 6.00 -9.76
CA LEU A 426 -14.90 5.65 -8.76
C LEU A 426 -14.33 5.67 -7.35
N LEU A 427 -13.09 5.23 -7.16
CA LEU A 427 -12.38 5.30 -5.89
C LEU A 427 -12.24 6.76 -5.41
N LEU A 428 -11.83 7.65 -6.30
CA LEU A 428 -11.72 9.09 -5.99
C LEU A 428 -13.08 9.69 -5.64
N ILE A 429 -14.10 9.45 -6.47
CA ILE A 429 -15.46 9.93 -6.22
C ILE A 429 -15.99 9.41 -4.88
N LEU A 430 -15.79 8.13 -4.59
CA LEU A 430 -16.21 7.51 -3.33
C LEU A 430 -15.63 8.26 -2.13
N TYR A 431 -14.32 8.54 -2.12
CA TYR A 431 -13.69 9.21 -0.99
C TYR A 431 -14.04 10.69 -0.90
N ILE A 432 -14.26 11.38 -2.01
CA ILE A 432 -14.84 12.74 -1.99
C ILE A 432 -16.23 12.71 -1.34
N LEU A 433 -17.10 11.78 -1.75
CA LEU A 433 -18.43 11.63 -1.17
C LEU A 433 -18.38 11.25 0.31
N LEU A 434 -17.44 10.40 0.72
CA LEU A 434 -17.23 10.04 2.12
C LEU A 434 -16.81 11.24 2.96
N VAL A 435 -15.88 12.06 2.49
CA VAL A 435 -15.47 13.29 3.17
C VAL A 435 -16.67 14.25 3.37
N VAL A 436 -17.47 14.44 2.31
CA VAL A 436 -18.66 15.31 2.38
C VAL A 436 -19.70 14.73 3.35
N ARG A 437 -19.95 13.42 3.32
CA ARG A 437 -21.01 12.78 4.14
C ARG A 437 -20.59 12.58 5.60
N SER A 438 -19.33 12.37 5.86
CA SER A 438 -18.80 12.18 7.22
C SER A 438 -18.40 13.49 7.91
N CYS A 439 -18.64 14.64 7.29
CA CYS A 439 -18.36 15.94 7.90
C CYS A 439 -18.95 15.99 9.32
N ASN A 440 -18.15 16.36 10.29
CA ASN A 440 -18.47 16.38 11.73
C ASN A 440 -18.65 15.01 12.42
N GLN A 441 -18.31 13.90 11.76
CA GLN A 441 -18.42 12.55 12.33
C GLN A 441 -17.08 11.98 12.84
N GLY A 442 -16.32 12.73 13.61
CA GLY A 442 -15.14 12.27 14.33
C GLY A 442 -14.14 11.46 13.46
N TRP A 443 -13.96 10.19 13.81
CA TRP A 443 -12.99 9.32 13.16
C TRP A 443 -13.40 8.88 11.74
N PHE A 444 -14.71 8.89 11.39
CA PHE A 444 -15.14 8.67 10.00
C PHE A 444 -14.61 9.76 9.08
N TYR A 445 -14.69 11.01 9.52
CA TYR A 445 -14.17 12.15 8.75
C TYR A 445 -12.64 12.12 8.63
N ALA A 446 -11.94 11.91 9.73
CA ALA A 446 -10.49 11.82 9.75
C ALA A 446 -9.97 10.69 8.86
N PHE A 447 -10.60 9.51 8.93
CA PHE A 447 -10.27 8.38 8.08
C PHE A 447 -10.51 8.69 6.59
N SER A 448 -11.66 9.29 6.27
CA SER A 448 -12.01 9.63 4.88
C SER A 448 -11.04 10.64 4.28
N LEU A 449 -10.63 11.65 5.05
CA LEU A 449 -9.62 12.63 4.64
C LEU A 449 -8.25 11.98 4.41
N PHE A 450 -7.80 11.16 5.36
CA PHE A 450 -6.54 10.43 5.23
C PHE A 450 -6.54 9.57 3.97
N GLN A 451 -7.60 8.78 3.74
CA GLN A 451 -7.68 7.91 2.59
C GLN A 451 -7.84 8.68 1.28
N LEU A 452 -8.54 9.82 1.26
CA LEU A 452 -8.61 10.68 0.08
C LEU A 452 -7.19 11.12 -0.36
N CYS A 453 -6.35 11.54 0.58
CA CYS A 453 -4.96 11.87 0.29
C CYS A 453 -4.18 10.66 -0.25
N MET A 454 -4.38 9.47 0.33
CA MET A 454 -3.72 8.25 -0.15
C MET A 454 -4.20 7.86 -1.56
N VAL A 455 -5.51 7.99 -1.86
CA VAL A 455 -6.06 7.76 -3.21
C VAL A 455 -5.45 8.71 -4.23
N VAL A 456 -5.37 10.00 -3.91
CA VAL A 456 -4.71 10.99 -4.80
C VAL A 456 -3.24 10.62 -5.02
N LYS A 457 -2.53 10.20 -3.97
CA LYS A 457 -1.17 9.66 -4.09
C LYS A 457 -1.13 8.49 -5.07
N PHE A 458 -1.98 7.46 -4.92
CA PHE A 458 -1.97 6.29 -5.81
C PHE A 458 -2.21 6.68 -7.26
N ILE A 459 -3.18 7.55 -7.54
CA ILE A 459 -3.49 8.01 -8.90
C ILE A 459 -2.28 8.74 -9.50
N LEU A 460 -1.66 9.66 -8.77
CA LEU A 460 -0.50 10.41 -9.26
C LEU A 460 0.74 9.53 -9.43
N PHE A 461 1.02 8.63 -8.48
CA PHE A 461 2.14 7.70 -8.61
C PHE A 461 1.94 6.68 -9.73
N SER A 462 0.70 6.33 -10.07
CA SER A 462 0.42 5.44 -11.21
C SER A 462 0.79 6.05 -12.56
N THR A 463 0.86 7.39 -12.65
CA THR A 463 1.25 8.13 -13.86
C THR A 463 2.73 8.52 -13.89
N THR A 464 3.37 8.71 -12.72
CA THR A 464 4.72 9.29 -12.63
C THR A 464 5.84 8.29 -12.41
N GLY A 465 5.54 7.04 -12.15
CA GLY A 465 6.57 6.02 -12.13
C GLY A 465 6.62 5.08 -10.94
N GLY A 466 7.23 3.93 -11.15
CA GLY A 466 7.75 3.06 -10.11
C GLY A 466 6.79 2.10 -9.42
N HIS A 467 5.51 2.13 -9.73
CA HIS A 467 4.62 1.06 -9.27
C HIS A 467 4.52 -0.03 -10.34
N THR A 468 4.86 -1.23 -9.92
CA THR A 468 4.64 -2.44 -10.69
C THR A 468 3.15 -2.57 -10.99
N ALA A 469 2.79 -2.84 -12.25
CA ALA A 469 1.41 -3.04 -12.70
C ALA A 469 0.66 -4.14 -11.93
N THR A 470 1.33 -4.88 -11.10
CA THR A 470 0.97 -6.20 -10.63
C THR A 470 0.33 -6.25 -9.25
N SER A 471 0.26 -5.17 -8.49
CA SER A 471 -0.35 -5.24 -7.16
C SER A 471 -1.46 -4.20 -6.96
N PRO A 472 -2.73 -4.52 -7.29
CA PRO A 472 -3.86 -3.71 -6.91
C PRO A 472 -4.25 -3.91 -5.42
N MET A 473 -3.43 -4.61 -4.63
CA MET A 473 -3.78 -4.97 -3.25
C MET A 473 -4.06 -3.74 -2.40
N ASP A 474 -3.20 -2.73 -2.47
CA ASP A 474 -3.34 -1.51 -1.66
C ASP A 474 -4.56 -0.67 -2.04
N GLU A 475 -4.96 -0.71 -3.30
CA GLU A 475 -6.08 0.09 -3.81
C GLU A 475 -7.43 -0.60 -3.54
N TRP A 476 -7.49 -1.90 -3.70
CA TRP A 476 -8.74 -2.65 -3.61
C TRP A 476 -9.23 -2.81 -2.18
N TRP A 477 -8.35 -2.96 -1.18
CA TRP A 477 -8.80 -2.99 0.20
C TRP A 477 -9.32 -1.61 0.67
N ILE A 478 -8.66 -0.52 0.24
CA ILE A 478 -9.09 0.85 0.50
C ILE A 478 -10.49 1.07 -0.09
N TYR A 479 -10.72 0.57 -1.31
CA TYR A 479 -12.01 0.66 -1.95
C TYR A 479 -13.09 -0.14 -1.20
N GLY A 480 -12.79 -1.37 -0.81
CA GLY A 480 -13.70 -2.23 -0.06
C GLY A 480 -14.17 -1.58 1.25
N ILE A 481 -13.23 -1.07 2.05
CA ILE A 481 -13.59 -0.40 3.32
C ILE A 481 -14.33 0.93 3.07
N GLY A 482 -13.99 1.65 2.02
CA GLY A 482 -14.73 2.85 1.60
C GLY A 482 -16.19 2.57 1.31
N LEU A 483 -16.48 1.50 0.56
CA LEU A 483 -17.86 1.06 0.28
C LEU A 483 -18.61 0.64 1.54
N ALA A 484 -17.94 -0.01 2.47
CA ALA A 484 -18.53 -0.41 3.77
C ALA A 484 -18.93 0.83 4.60
N ILE A 485 -18.04 1.83 4.68
CA ILE A 485 -18.31 3.10 5.37
C ILE A 485 -19.48 3.82 4.69
N PHE A 486 -19.45 3.93 3.36
CA PHE A 486 -20.51 4.57 2.60
C PHE A 486 -21.88 3.94 2.84
N SER A 487 -21.91 2.60 2.96
CA SER A 487 -23.12 1.86 3.31
C SER A 487 -23.62 2.19 4.71
N SER A 488 -22.72 2.19 5.69
CA SER A 488 -23.05 2.48 7.09
C SER A 488 -23.63 3.90 7.26
N LEU A 489 -23.01 4.89 6.62
CA LEU A 489 -23.48 6.27 6.67
C LEU A 489 -24.82 6.49 5.94
N SER A 490 -25.08 5.76 4.87
CA SER A 490 -26.35 5.83 4.14
C SER A 490 -27.49 5.25 4.97
N SER A 491 -27.31 4.08 5.58
CA SER A 491 -28.33 3.44 6.42
C SER A 491 -28.67 4.25 7.67
N ALA A 492 -27.71 4.92 8.29
CA ALA A 492 -27.95 5.78 9.44
C ALA A 492 -28.81 7.01 9.09
N LYS A 493 -28.65 7.56 7.87
CA LYS A 493 -29.44 8.71 7.40
C LYS A 493 -30.89 8.34 7.10
N ASP A 494 -31.11 7.13 6.60
CA ASP A 494 -32.47 6.64 6.28
C ASP A 494 -33.25 6.33 7.57
N LEU A 495 -32.60 5.83 8.62
CA LEU A 495 -33.23 5.63 9.93
C LEU A 495 -33.67 6.94 10.57
N ASN A 496 -32.89 8.01 10.44
CA ASN A 496 -33.26 9.32 10.99
C ASN A 496 -34.40 10.00 10.20
N LYS A 497 -34.60 9.68 8.93
CA LYS A 497 -35.74 10.20 8.14
C LYS A 497 -37.06 9.54 8.47
N GLY A 498 -37.02 8.33 9.01
CA GLY A 498 -38.23 7.55 9.39
C GLY A 498 -38.74 7.84 10.79
N GLN A 499 -38.04 8.59 11.63
CA GLN A 499 -38.57 9.04 12.90
C GLN A 499 -39.40 10.32 12.64
N PRO A 500 -40.74 10.27 12.93
CA PRO A 500 -41.54 11.49 12.90
C PRO A 500 -40.93 12.48 13.90
N ASP A 501 -40.84 13.76 13.48
CA ASP A 501 -40.32 14.84 14.33
C ASP A 501 -41.00 14.79 15.71
N LEU A 502 -40.36 14.17 16.68
CA LEU A 502 -40.76 14.33 18.07
C LEU A 502 -40.62 15.83 18.39
N PRO A 503 -41.69 16.48 18.89
CA PRO A 503 -41.66 17.89 19.19
C PRO A 503 -40.47 18.17 20.09
N LYS A 504 -39.59 19.10 19.68
CA LYS A 504 -38.45 19.59 20.46
C LYS A 504 -39.01 20.11 21.79
N THR A 505 -39.10 19.21 22.76
CA THR A 505 -39.39 19.58 24.14
C THR A 505 -38.31 20.56 24.58
N ALA A 506 -38.78 21.73 24.94
CA ALA A 506 -38.01 22.89 25.35
C ALA A 506 -36.78 22.52 26.18
N SER A 507 -35.64 23.02 25.78
CA SER A 507 -34.41 23.01 26.55
C SER A 507 -34.66 23.74 27.84
N ILE A 508 -34.94 22.99 28.92
CA ILE A 508 -34.85 23.49 30.29
C ILE A 508 -33.37 23.75 30.54
N ASN A 509 -33.07 25.04 30.73
CA ASN A 509 -31.79 25.54 31.21
C ASN A 509 -31.36 24.76 32.49
N ARG A 510 -30.15 24.16 32.41
CA ARG A 510 -29.28 23.97 33.58
C ARG A 510 -27.82 24.19 33.19
#